data_6c6cb544af9a2b154217785579c26004
#
_entry.id   6c6cb544af9a2b154217785579c26004
#
_cell.length_a   1.000
_cell.length_b   1.000
_cell.length_c   1.000
_cell.angle_alpha   90.00
_cell.angle_beta   90.00
_cell.angle_gamma   90.00
#
_symmetry.space_group_name_H-M   'P 1'
#
loop_
_entity.id
_entity.type
_entity.pdbx_description
1 polymer ?
#
loop_
_entity_poly.entity_id
_entity_poly.type
_entity_poly.pdbx_seq_one_letter_code
_entity_poly.pdbx_strand_id
1 'polypeptide(L)'
;MKKVVNIEKTDSNFENYTLFDIETTGLNRSKDFMYMFGICEKKDNELIYSQYYIEDEKEEKELILELSKLLNNKKIISYNGDRFDFPFIRKKMEKYNIPKFNFENTDIYRQLQKLNLFRRA
;
A
#
# COMPACT_ATOMS: atom_id res chain seq x y z
N MET A 1 7.68 -12.14 9.56
CA MET A 1 6.51 -11.33 9.11
C MET A 1 5.25 -11.85 9.76
N LYS A 2 4.44 -10.95 10.25
CA LYS A 2 3.16 -11.27 10.91
C LYS A 2 2.01 -10.66 10.14
N LYS A 3 0.81 -11.24 10.31
CA LYS A 3 -0.40 -10.79 9.63
C LYS A 3 -1.55 -10.64 10.62
N VAL A 4 -2.29 -9.53 10.52
CA VAL A 4 -3.52 -9.29 11.28
C VAL A 4 -4.64 -9.02 10.29
N VAL A 5 -5.80 -9.66 10.49
CA VAL A 5 -6.97 -9.50 9.61
C VAL A 5 -8.17 -9.04 10.43
N ASN A 6 -8.84 -7.99 9.97
CA ASN A 6 -10.09 -7.52 10.52
C ASN A 6 -11.18 -7.57 9.45
N ILE A 7 -12.37 -8.01 9.81
CA ILE A 7 -13.50 -8.15 8.89
C ILE A 7 -14.68 -7.36 9.44
N GLU A 8 -15.24 -6.48 8.60
CA GLU A 8 -16.42 -5.70 8.94
C GLU A 8 -17.46 -5.81 7.84
N LYS A 9 -18.74 -5.78 8.20
CA LYS A 9 -19.82 -5.76 7.21
C LYS A 9 -19.97 -4.37 6.61
N THR A 10 -20.26 -4.31 5.33
CA THR A 10 -20.45 -3.04 4.62
C THR A 10 -21.43 -3.22 3.46
N ASP A 11 -22.08 -2.14 3.08
CA ASP A 11 -22.87 -2.02 1.86
C ASP A 11 -22.25 -1.02 0.86
N SER A 12 -21.00 -0.61 1.09
CA SER A 12 -20.31 0.29 0.17
C SER A 12 -20.00 -0.40 -1.18
N ASN A 13 -19.79 0.41 -2.22
CA ASN A 13 -19.66 -0.05 -3.61
C ASN A 13 -18.26 0.12 -4.20
N PHE A 14 -17.19 -0.20 -3.45
CA PHE A 14 -15.86 -0.13 -4.02
C PHE A 14 -15.28 -1.50 -4.41
N GLU A 15 -16.12 -2.35 -4.98
CA GLU A 15 -15.67 -3.65 -5.52
C GLU A 15 -14.60 -3.46 -6.59
N ASN A 16 -13.69 -4.44 -6.70
CA ASN A 16 -12.57 -4.46 -7.64
C ASN A 16 -11.45 -3.47 -7.34
N TYR A 17 -11.51 -2.74 -6.23
CA TYR A 17 -10.44 -1.87 -5.79
C TYR A 17 -9.79 -2.40 -4.52
N THR A 18 -8.48 -2.16 -4.42
CA THR A 18 -7.70 -2.47 -3.23
C THR A 18 -7.22 -1.16 -2.61
N LEU A 19 -7.67 -0.86 -1.41
CA LEU A 19 -7.14 0.27 -0.65
C LEU A 19 -5.80 -0.16 -0.07
N PHE A 20 -4.79 0.69 -0.16
CA PHE A 20 -3.43 0.33 0.18
C PHE A 20 -2.70 1.48 0.85
N ASP A 21 -1.90 1.14 1.85
CA ASP A 21 -1.07 2.08 2.58
C ASP A 21 0.17 1.38 3.14
N ILE A 22 1.26 2.12 3.33
CA ILE A 22 2.48 1.60 3.95
C ILE A 22 2.86 2.44 5.17
N GLU A 23 3.64 1.83 6.05
CA GLU A 23 4.29 2.51 7.17
C GLU A 23 5.80 2.27 7.11
N THR A 24 6.56 3.32 7.26
CA THR A 24 8.01 3.31 7.19
C THR A 24 8.62 3.98 8.40
N THR A 25 9.91 3.72 8.66
CA THR A 25 10.63 4.35 9.76
C THR A 25 10.94 5.83 9.50
N GLY A 26 10.83 6.26 8.26
CA GLY A 26 11.07 7.65 7.87
C GLY A 26 10.94 7.83 6.36
N LEU A 27 11.32 9.00 5.86
CA LEU A 27 11.11 9.38 4.46
C LEU A 27 12.27 9.02 3.53
N ASN A 28 13.40 8.59 4.07
CA ASN A 28 14.59 8.29 3.27
C ASN A 28 14.53 6.86 2.72
N ARG A 29 14.31 6.74 1.43
CA ARG A 29 14.13 5.45 0.74
C ARG A 29 15.35 4.54 0.82
N SER A 30 16.54 5.09 1.05
CA SER A 30 17.79 4.33 1.14
C SER A 30 18.13 3.91 2.56
N LYS A 31 17.80 4.73 3.56
CA LYS A 31 18.15 4.50 4.97
C LYS A 31 17.01 3.92 5.78
N ASP A 32 15.80 4.34 5.50
CA ASP A 32 14.62 3.90 6.23
C ASP A 32 14.08 2.60 5.66
N PHE A 33 13.32 1.87 6.46
CA PHE A 33 12.71 0.63 6.00
C PHE A 33 11.20 0.63 6.22
N MET A 34 10.53 -0.14 5.38
CA MET A 34 9.10 -0.36 5.49
C MET A 34 8.86 -1.47 6.51
N TYR A 35 8.05 -1.20 7.53
CA TYR A 35 7.75 -2.19 8.56
C TYR A 35 6.33 -2.71 8.52
N MET A 36 5.44 -2.08 7.75
CA MET A 36 4.05 -2.52 7.63
C MET A 36 3.45 -2.08 6.31
N PHE A 37 2.54 -2.88 5.77
CA PHE A 37 1.58 -2.42 4.77
C PHE A 37 0.19 -2.94 5.11
N GLY A 38 -0.82 -2.18 4.71
CA GLY A 38 -2.22 -2.53 4.88
C GLY A 38 -2.93 -2.62 3.55
N ILE A 39 -3.81 -3.59 3.43
CA ILE A 39 -4.67 -3.80 2.27
C ILE A 39 -6.11 -3.91 2.76
N CYS A 40 -7.02 -3.18 2.13
CA CYS A 40 -8.44 -3.34 2.38
C CYS A 40 -9.15 -3.67 1.08
N GLU A 41 -9.85 -4.78 1.05
CA GLU A 41 -10.62 -5.23 -0.10
C GLU A 41 -12.06 -5.53 0.32
N LYS A 42 -12.99 -5.29 -0.59
CA LYS A 42 -14.37 -5.70 -0.39
C LYS A 42 -14.60 -7.05 -1.06
N LYS A 43 -15.16 -7.98 -0.32
CA LYS A 43 -15.55 -9.29 -0.84
C LYS A 43 -16.96 -9.58 -0.34
N ASP A 44 -17.90 -9.72 -1.27
CA ASP A 44 -19.33 -9.80 -0.96
C ASP A 44 -19.76 -8.56 -0.14
N ASN A 45 -20.32 -8.73 1.04
CA ASN A 45 -20.74 -7.63 1.91
C ASN A 45 -19.76 -7.41 3.06
N GLU A 46 -18.51 -7.82 2.89
CA GLU A 46 -17.50 -7.70 3.91
C GLU A 46 -16.31 -6.86 3.45
N LEU A 47 -15.83 -6.00 4.34
CA LEU A 47 -14.52 -5.35 4.19
C LEU A 47 -13.50 -6.19 4.91
N ILE A 48 -12.49 -6.63 4.17
CA ILE A 48 -11.39 -7.41 4.72
C ILE A 48 -10.16 -6.52 4.75
N TYR A 49 -9.73 -6.15 5.94
CA TYR A 49 -8.55 -5.32 6.16
C TYR A 49 -7.43 -6.20 6.71
N SER A 50 -6.36 -6.32 5.93
CA SER A 50 -5.21 -7.14 6.27
C SER A 50 -3.99 -6.26 6.48
N GLN A 51 -3.31 -6.43 7.60
CA GLN A 51 -2.05 -5.74 7.90
C GLN A 51 -0.93 -6.76 7.98
N TYR A 52 0.16 -6.49 7.26
CA TYR A 52 1.37 -7.31 7.26
C TYR A 52 2.48 -6.47 7.86
N TYR A 53 3.17 -7.00 8.86
CA TYR A 53 4.20 -6.23 9.54
C TYR A 53 5.38 -7.09 9.96
N ILE A 54 6.49 -6.41 10.18
CA ILE A 54 7.76 -7.01 10.61
C ILE A 54 8.27 -6.29 11.86
N GLU A 55 9.11 -6.97 12.62
CA GLU A 55 9.72 -6.41 13.83
C GLU A 55 11.21 -6.11 13.63
N ASP A 56 11.82 -6.67 12.59
CA ASP A 56 13.25 -6.53 12.29
C ASP A 56 13.43 -6.16 10.83
N GLU A 57 14.31 -5.18 10.54
CA GLU A 57 14.62 -4.74 9.18
C GLU A 57 15.06 -5.90 8.27
N LYS A 58 15.65 -6.94 8.81
CA LYS A 58 16.06 -8.13 8.05
C LYS A 58 14.89 -8.83 7.35
N GLU A 59 13.68 -8.62 7.84
CA GLU A 59 12.47 -9.20 7.25
C GLU A 59 11.86 -8.32 6.16
N GLU A 60 12.44 -7.15 5.86
CA GLU A 60 11.88 -6.22 4.87
C GLU A 60 11.74 -6.86 3.49
N LYS A 61 12.74 -7.62 3.05
CA LYS A 61 12.67 -8.31 1.75
C LYS A 61 11.45 -9.21 1.65
N GLU A 62 11.19 -9.99 2.69
CA GLU A 62 10.02 -10.87 2.77
C GLU A 62 8.72 -10.08 2.70
N LEU A 63 8.66 -8.94 3.39
CA LEU A 63 7.49 -8.07 3.39
C LEU A 63 7.23 -7.49 2.00
N ILE A 64 8.27 -7.01 1.31
CA ILE A 64 8.16 -6.48 -0.06
C ILE A 64 7.76 -7.57 -1.05
N LEU A 65 8.29 -8.78 -0.91
CA LEU A 65 7.90 -9.91 -1.75
C LEU A 65 6.40 -10.22 -1.61
N GLU A 66 5.89 -10.26 -0.39
CA GLU A 66 4.48 -10.50 -0.14
C GLU A 66 3.60 -9.39 -0.73
N LEU A 67 4.01 -8.14 -0.54
CA LEU A 67 3.34 -6.98 -1.12
C LEU A 67 3.26 -7.11 -2.65
N SER A 68 4.36 -7.45 -3.29
CA SER A 68 4.40 -7.56 -4.76
C SER A 68 3.46 -8.64 -5.28
N LYS A 69 3.31 -9.74 -4.57
CA LYS A 69 2.37 -10.81 -4.94
C LYS A 69 0.92 -10.37 -4.77
N LEU A 70 0.62 -9.70 -3.67
CA LEU A 70 -0.75 -9.31 -3.33
C LEU A 70 -1.26 -8.17 -4.21
N LEU A 71 -0.39 -7.26 -4.63
CA LEU A 71 -0.78 -6.10 -5.43
C LEU A 71 -0.69 -6.32 -6.94
N ASN A 72 -0.13 -7.43 -7.39
CA ASN A 72 0.01 -7.70 -8.81
C ASN A 72 -1.35 -7.76 -9.50
N ASN A 73 -1.49 -7.01 -10.60
CA ASN A 73 -2.72 -6.89 -11.39
C ASN A 73 -3.92 -6.33 -10.62
N LYS A 74 -3.65 -5.53 -9.59
CA LYS A 74 -4.71 -4.89 -8.80
C LYS A 74 -4.98 -3.45 -9.25
N LYS A 75 -6.20 -3.01 -9.04
CA LYS A 75 -6.59 -1.60 -9.11
C LYS A 75 -6.51 -1.04 -7.70
N ILE A 76 -5.54 -0.19 -7.47
CA ILE A 76 -5.18 0.30 -6.15
C ILE A 76 -5.73 1.70 -5.93
N ILE A 77 -6.21 1.98 -4.73
CA ILE A 77 -6.52 3.32 -4.26
C ILE A 77 -5.58 3.63 -3.12
N SER A 78 -4.84 4.74 -3.24
CA SER A 78 -3.91 5.18 -2.22
C SER A 78 -4.08 6.68 -1.94
N TYR A 79 -3.46 7.15 -0.86
CA TYR A 79 -3.35 8.56 -0.55
C TYR A 79 -1.88 8.96 -0.64
N ASN A 80 -1.57 9.84 -1.62
CA ASN A 80 -0.21 10.29 -1.92
C ASN A 80 0.76 9.14 -2.27
N GLY A 81 0.24 8.00 -2.73
CA GLY A 81 1.04 6.84 -3.07
C GLY A 81 1.96 7.05 -4.26
N ASP A 82 1.54 7.87 -5.24
CA ASP A 82 2.37 8.17 -6.41
C ASP A 82 3.68 8.88 -6.05
N ARG A 83 3.66 9.71 -5.01
CA ARG A 83 4.84 10.48 -4.57
C ARG A 83 5.62 9.80 -3.47
N PHE A 84 4.98 8.98 -2.65
CA PHE A 84 5.63 8.39 -1.47
C PHE A 84 5.65 6.86 -1.52
N ASP A 85 4.49 6.19 -1.42
CA ASP A 85 4.43 4.74 -1.24
C ASP A 85 5.11 3.98 -2.38
N PHE A 86 4.73 4.27 -3.62
CA PHE A 86 5.24 3.52 -4.77
C PHE A 86 6.70 3.83 -5.10
N PRO A 87 7.19 5.07 -5.02
CA PRO A 87 8.63 5.31 -5.15
C PRO A 87 9.46 4.63 -4.05
N PHE A 88 8.97 4.58 -2.82
CA PHE A 88 9.62 3.87 -1.72
C PHE A 88 9.71 2.38 -2.01
N ILE A 89 8.59 1.78 -2.37
CA ILE A 89 8.50 0.35 -2.72
C ILE A 89 9.41 0.03 -3.90
N ARG A 90 9.40 0.85 -4.95
CA ARG A 90 10.24 0.64 -6.12
C ARG A 90 11.72 0.62 -5.77
N LYS A 91 12.17 1.54 -4.92
CA LYS A 91 13.56 1.58 -4.46
C LYS A 91 13.94 0.33 -3.69
N LYS A 92 13.05 -0.18 -2.84
CA LYS A 92 13.28 -1.41 -2.10
C LYS A 92 13.28 -2.63 -3.00
N MET A 93 12.42 -2.67 -4.00
CA MET A 93 12.42 -3.77 -4.99
C MET A 93 13.74 -3.81 -5.76
N GLU A 94 14.28 -2.66 -6.14
CA GLU A 94 15.61 -2.59 -6.77
C GLU A 94 16.69 -3.14 -5.82
N LYS A 95 16.67 -2.71 -4.55
CA LYS A 95 17.62 -3.17 -3.53
C LYS A 95 17.62 -4.69 -3.38
N TYR A 96 16.45 -5.31 -3.42
CA TYR A 96 16.29 -6.73 -3.17
C TYR A 96 16.18 -7.58 -4.44
N ASN A 97 16.38 -6.99 -5.61
CA ASN A 97 16.24 -7.66 -6.92
C ASN A 97 14.88 -8.34 -7.09
N ILE A 98 13.82 -7.67 -6.67
CA ILE A 98 12.44 -8.14 -6.83
C ILE A 98 11.90 -7.60 -8.16
N PRO A 99 11.36 -8.47 -9.04
CA PRO A 99 10.77 -8.03 -10.31
C PRO A 99 9.60 -7.08 -10.11
N LYS A 100 9.45 -6.13 -11.01
CA LYS A 100 8.32 -5.20 -11.01
C LYS A 100 7.01 -5.97 -11.18
N PHE A 101 5.97 -5.47 -10.53
CA PHE A 101 4.61 -5.98 -10.70
C PHE A 101 3.74 -4.93 -11.40
N ASN A 102 2.64 -5.39 -12.01
CA ASN A 102 1.71 -4.53 -12.75
C ASN A 102 0.55 -4.12 -11.84
N PHE A 103 0.20 -2.84 -11.87
CA PHE A 103 -0.93 -2.33 -11.10
C PHE A 103 -1.40 -1.00 -11.68
N GLU A 104 -2.61 -0.61 -11.34
CA GLU A 104 -3.14 0.73 -11.60
C GLU A 104 -3.35 1.40 -10.25
N ASN A 105 -2.90 2.63 -10.10
CA ASN A 105 -3.10 3.38 -8.86
C ASN A 105 -3.92 4.64 -9.10
N THR A 106 -4.99 4.80 -8.32
CA THR A 106 -5.72 6.05 -8.20
C THR A 106 -5.28 6.72 -6.92
N ASP A 107 -4.59 7.85 -7.05
CA ASP A 107 -4.10 8.63 -5.92
C ASP A 107 -5.14 9.66 -5.50
N ILE A 108 -5.78 9.43 -4.37
CA ILE A 108 -6.84 10.33 -3.86
C ILE A 108 -6.28 11.72 -3.58
N TYR A 109 -5.04 11.84 -3.13
CA TYR A 109 -4.41 13.15 -2.91
C TYR A 109 -4.39 13.97 -4.18
N ARG A 110 -4.00 13.37 -5.32
CA ARG A 110 -3.98 14.03 -6.63
C ARG A 110 -5.38 14.43 -7.08
N GLN A 111 -6.37 13.55 -6.87
CA GLN A 111 -7.75 13.86 -7.25
C GLN A 111 -8.28 15.04 -6.45
N LEU A 112 -7.99 15.11 -5.15
CA LEU A 112 -8.39 16.23 -4.30
C LEU A 112 -7.69 17.53 -4.69
N GLN A 113 -6.42 17.47 -5.09
CA GLN A 113 -5.70 18.64 -5.61
C GLN A 113 -6.36 19.17 -6.88
N LYS A 114 -6.74 18.31 -7.83
CA LYS A 114 -7.41 18.70 -9.07
C LYS A 114 -8.75 19.39 -8.79
N LEU A 115 -9.44 18.97 -7.75
CA LEU A 115 -10.70 19.58 -7.32
C LEU A 115 -10.49 20.85 -6.51
N ASN A 116 -9.23 21.25 -6.26
CA ASN A 116 -8.87 22.43 -5.48
C ASN A 116 -9.48 22.44 -4.08
N LEU A 117 -9.55 21.27 -3.45
CA LEU A 117 -10.12 21.12 -2.11
C LEU A 117 -9.12 21.35 -0.99
N PHE A 118 -7.82 21.37 -1.30
CA PHE A 118 -6.79 21.69 -0.32
C PHE A 118 -6.55 23.18 -0.29
N ARG A 119 -6.63 23.78 0.89
CA ARG A 119 -6.27 25.16 1.12
C ARG A 119 -4.87 25.22 1.73
N ARG A 120 -4.09 26.19 1.31
CA ARG A 120 -2.82 26.48 1.96
C ARG A 120 -3.10 27.13 3.30
N ALA A 121 -2.43 26.62 4.29
CA ALA A 121 -2.47 27.24 5.61
C ALA A 121 -1.72 28.57 5.57
#